data_599be68c0d6a4625a5c77501a9ad13ee
#
_entry.id   599be68c0d6a4625a5c77501a9ad13ee
#
_cell.length_a   1.000
_cell.length_b   1.000
_cell.length_c   1.000
_cell.angle_alpha   90.00
_cell.angle_beta   90.00
_cell.angle_gamma   90.00
#
_symmetry.space_group_name_H-M   'P 1'
#
loop_
_entity.id
_entity.type
_entity.pdbx_description
1 polymer ?
#
loop_
_entity_poly.entity_id
_entity_poly.type
_entity_poly.pdbx_seq_one_letter_code
_entity_poly.pdbx_strand_id
1 'polypeptide(L)'
;MLVFLHEQGLSRLAIDGDVLGAIVWKGDAGMDAPTPILMDIDQHAALPFAQSLPEFQRLFPDDAACAAYLEKARWGDGFVCPHCGVTGEPFRIATRPGVLTCRKCRRQTGLSVGTVMERSHTPLSIWFWAAYLVASQTPGMSAVQFQRQLGLTRYETAFQLLHKLRAGMVRPDQDRIGGRANEHVEVDETWVGGRTRGEGRGVHHKVLVTCAVEVRHRKPGTAQDKRKDGRYAGRVRLAVAADRSANSLGGFVDGAVAPGTLIVTDDWSGYAGLRKRGYDHHPIAEYGDPEVTEEFLPIIHLVFANLKTWLIGIHHGVSAQHLQAYLNEFTFRFNRRFYPFNAFRSLLGIAGDVKAPTYAELYSGDWTHPICSGCMG
;
A
#
# COMPACT_ATOMS: atom_id res chain seq x y z
N MET A 1 10.43 -18.23 1.44
CA MET A 1 9.18 -18.55 2.16
C MET A 1 8.87 -17.33 3.00
N LEU A 2 7.89 -16.53 2.57
CA LEU A 2 7.42 -15.39 3.34
C LEU A 2 6.92 -15.92 4.69
N VAL A 3 7.70 -15.75 5.77
CA VAL A 3 7.22 -16.03 7.11
C VAL A 3 6.33 -14.86 7.52
N PHE A 4 5.12 -14.83 6.97
CA PHE A 4 4.03 -14.14 7.63
C PHE A 4 3.65 -15.03 8.81
N LEU A 5 4.01 -14.62 9.99
CA LEU A 5 3.54 -15.28 11.20
C LEU A 5 2.02 -15.18 11.23
N HIS A 6 1.40 -16.23 10.73
CA HIS A 6 0.01 -16.52 10.99
C HIS A 6 0.02 -17.29 12.30
N GLU A 7 -0.40 -16.64 13.35
CA GLU A 7 -1.01 -17.22 14.55
C GLU A 7 -1.11 -16.13 15.58
N GLN A 8 -2.35 -15.66 15.79
CA GLN A 8 -2.68 -15.08 17.07
C GLN A 8 -4.19 -14.95 17.25
N GLY A 9 -4.67 -15.80 18.12
CA GLY A 9 -5.71 -15.59 19.12
C GLY A 9 -6.86 -14.62 18.80
N LEU A 10 -7.71 -14.94 17.82
CA LEU A 10 -9.05 -14.39 17.73
C LEU A 10 -9.94 -15.13 18.72
N SER A 11 -10.04 -14.68 19.97
CA SER A 11 -11.11 -15.10 20.84
C SER A 11 -12.41 -14.46 20.36
N ARG A 12 -13.37 -15.30 19.96
CA ARG A 12 -14.74 -14.88 19.66
C ARG A 12 -15.35 -14.31 20.93
N LEU A 13 -15.72 -13.03 20.89
CA LEU A 13 -16.70 -12.49 21.85
C LEU A 13 -18.08 -12.79 21.28
N ALA A 14 -18.90 -13.48 22.10
CA ALA A 14 -20.33 -13.63 21.88
C ALA A 14 -20.96 -12.23 21.88
N ILE A 15 -21.74 -11.94 20.85
CA ILE A 15 -22.45 -10.67 20.70
C ILE A 15 -23.90 -10.97 21.11
N ASP A 16 -24.31 -10.44 22.22
CA ASP A 16 -25.73 -10.18 22.50
C ASP A 16 -26.05 -8.77 22.01
N GLY A 17 -27.02 -8.69 21.09
CA GLY A 17 -27.87 -7.57 20.77
C GLY A 17 -27.21 -6.22 20.38
N ASP A 18 -27.42 -5.86 19.12
CA ASP A 18 -27.47 -4.47 18.60
C ASP A 18 -26.42 -3.45 19.08
N VAL A 19 -25.19 -3.54 18.53
CA VAL A 19 -24.33 -2.36 18.25
C VAL A 19 -23.28 -2.78 17.24
N LEU A 20 -23.08 -1.97 16.21
CA LEU A 20 -21.98 -2.05 15.24
C LEU A 20 -20.63 -2.19 15.96
N GLY A 21 -20.15 -3.44 16.06
CA GLY A 21 -18.98 -3.76 16.85
C GLY A 21 -17.69 -3.27 16.18
N ALA A 22 -17.12 -2.22 16.73
CA ALA A 22 -15.68 -2.02 16.65
C ALA A 22 -15.02 -3.28 17.23
N ILE A 23 -14.07 -3.88 16.50
CA ILE A 23 -13.23 -4.94 17.06
C ILE A 23 -12.37 -4.30 18.14
N VAL A 24 -12.84 -4.37 19.39
CA VAL A 24 -12.03 -3.99 20.54
C VAL A 24 -11.08 -5.15 20.82
N TRP A 25 -9.81 -4.93 20.62
CA TRP A 25 -8.78 -5.79 21.17
C TRP A 25 -8.89 -5.81 22.69
N LYS A 26 -9.28 -6.94 23.28
CA LYS A 26 -8.94 -7.23 24.67
C LYS A 26 -7.48 -7.69 24.71
N GLY A 27 -6.56 -6.74 24.57
CA GLY A 27 -5.21 -6.88 25.08
C GLY A 27 -5.20 -6.22 26.44
N ASP A 28 -4.45 -6.80 27.37
CA ASP A 28 -4.25 -6.26 28.71
C ASP A 28 -4.03 -4.76 28.70
N ALA A 29 -4.69 -4.06 29.61
CA ALA A 29 -4.60 -2.63 29.81
C ALA A 29 -3.12 -2.19 29.89
N GLY A 30 -2.61 -1.58 28.80
CA GLY A 30 -1.25 -1.09 28.73
C GLY A 30 -0.50 -1.34 27.41
N MET A 31 -1.11 -1.94 26.39
CA MET A 31 -0.60 -1.80 25.03
C MET A 31 -1.22 -0.54 24.44
N ASP A 32 -0.36 0.44 24.07
CA ASP A 32 -0.75 1.38 23.04
C ASP A 32 -1.06 0.54 21.80
N ALA A 33 -2.36 0.31 21.56
CA ALA A 33 -2.80 -0.23 20.28
C ALA A 33 -2.07 0.61 19.22
N PRO A 34 -1.48 0.01 18.17
CA PRO A 34 -0.90 0.81 17.10
C PRO A 34 -1.99 1.80 16.73
N THR A 35 -1.71 3.10 16.93
CA THR A 35 -2.67 4.16 16.58
C THR A 35 -3.16 3.81 15.20
N PRO A 36 -4.45 3.55 14.99
CA PRO A 36 -4.92 3.25 13.66
C PRO A 36 -4.38 4.37 12.80
N ILE A 37 -3.73 4.01 11.71
CA ILE A 37 -3.35 4.99 10.71
C ILE A 37 -4.65 5.74 10.47
N LEU A 38 -4.68 7.03 10.81
CA LEU A 38 -5.82 7.93 10.63
C LEU A 38 -6.02 8.16 9.13
N MET A 39 -6.30 7.09 8.40
CA MET A 39 -6.52 7.08 6.97
C MET A 39 -7.99 6.73 6.78
N ASP A 40 -8.78 7.72 6.42
CA ASP A 40 -10.15 7.58 5.91
C ASP A 40 -11.11 6.68 6.71
N ILE A 41 -10.79 6.39 7.97
CA ILE A 41 -11.65 5.55 8.80
C ILE A 41 -12.99 6.23 9.04
N ASP A 42 -13.00 7.54 9.19
CA ASP A 42 -14.24 8.26 9.54
C ASP A 42 -15.20 8.39 8.36
N GLN A 43 -14.69 8.63 7.13
CA GLN A 43 -15.56 8.76 5.95
C GLN A 43 -16.11 7.40 5.45
N HIS A 44 -15.36 6.31 5.65
CA HIS A 44 -15.74 4.98 5.20
C HIS A 44 -16.08 4.02 6.34
N ALA A 45 -16.13 4.50 7.59
CA ALA A 45 -16.35 3.66 8.77
C ALA A 45 -17.67 2.86 8.72
N ALA A 46 -18.69 3.41 8.08
CA ALA A 46 -20.00 2.77 7.94
C ALA A 46 -20.13 1.79 6.75
N LEU A 47 -19.09 1.67 5.88
CA LEU A 47 -19.16 0.78 4.74
C LEU A 47 -18.81 -0.65 5.15
N PRO A 48 -19.57 -1.68 4.73
CA PRO A 48 -19.24 -3.06 5.02
C PRO A 48 -17.94 -3.48 4.32
N PHE A 49 -17.18 -4.36 4.94
CA PHE A 49 -16.01 -4.99 4.33
C PHE A 49 -16.03 -6.50 4.58
N ALA A 50 -15.62 -7.26 3.57
CA ALA A 50 -15.66 -8.71 3.63
C ALA A 50 -14.47 -9.25 4.44
N GLN A 51 -14.74 -10.08 5.44
CA GLN A 51 -13.73 -10.81 6.21
C GLN A 51 -13.38 -12.17 5.62
N SER A 52 -14.19 -12.65 4.68
CA SER A 52 -14.01 -13.93 4.02
C SER A 52 -14.51 -13.89 2.58
N LEU A 53 -14.08 -14.86 1.77
CA LEU A 53 -14.55 -15.01 0.39
C LEU A 53 -16.06 -15.20 0.28
N PRO A 54 -16.73 -16.06 1.08
CA PRO A 54 -18.19 -16.18 1.05
C PRO A 54 -18.91 -14.88 1.42
N GLU A 55 -18.34 -14.11 2.32
CA GLU A 55 -18.89 -12.79 2.69
C GLU A 55 -18.72 -11.78 1.56
N PHE A 56 -17.56 -11.77 0.90
CA PHE A 56 -17.32 -10.95 -0.28
C PHE A 56 -18.37 -11.22 -1.37
N GLN A 57 -18.64 -12.48 -1.67
CA GLN A 57 -19.64 -12.87 -2.67
C GLN A 57 -21.06 -12.45 -2.28
N ARG A 58 -21.40 -12.46 -1.00
CA ARG A 58 -22.70 -11.98 -0.53
C ARG A 58 -22.85 -10.47 -0.60
N LEU A 59 -21.78 -9.72 -0.31
CA LEU A 59 -21.79 -8.26 -0.33
C LEU A 59 -21.75 -7.70 -1.75
N PHE A 60 -21.08 -8.38 -2.67
CA PHE A 60 -20.83 -7.92 -4.03
C PHE A 60 -21.22 -8.97 -5.09
N PRO A 61 -22.49 -9.38 -5.13
CA PRO A 61 -22.94 -10.43 -6.05
C PRO A 61 -22.93 -9.98 -7.51
N ASP A 62 -23.09 -8.68 -7.78
CA ASP A 62 -23.26 -8.10 -9.11
C ASP A 62 -22.78 -6.64 -9.20
N ASP A 63 -22.83 -6.10 -10.42
CA ASP A 63 -22.44 -4.71 -10.70
C ASP A 63 -23.33 -3.68 -10.00
N ALA A 64 -24.59 -3.99 -9.70
CA ALA A 64 -25.49 -3.07 -9.03
C ALA A 64 -25.11 -2.89 -7.56
N ALA A 65 -24.75 -3.97 -6.86
CA ALA A 65 -24.25 -3.93 -5.50
C ALA A 65 -22.91 -3.18 -5.42
N CYS A 66 -22.02 -3.42 -6.39
CA CYS A 66 -20.73 -2.70 -6.49
C CYS A 66 -20.95 -1.20 -6.75
N ALA A 67 -21.89 -0.83 -7.62
CA ALA A 67 -22.23 0.55 -7.91
C ALA A 67 -22.78 1.28 -6.68
N ALA A 68 -23.69 0.63 -5.94
CA ALA A 68 -24.24 1.18 -4.70
C ALA A 68 -23.17 1.43 -3.64
N TYR A 69 -22.21 0.51 -3.52
CA TYR A 69 -21.06 0.67 -2.62
C TYR A 69 -20.17 1.85 -3.02
N LEU A 70 -19.84 1.98 -4.31
CA LEU A 70 -19.02 3.10 -4.81
C LEU A 70 -19.74 4.44 -4.67
N GLU A 71 -21.04 4.49 -4.93
CA GLU A 71 -21.85 5.69 -4.73
C GLU A 71 -21.77 6.17 -3.28
N LYS A 72 -21.96 5.24 -2.33
CA LYS A 72 -21.85 5.54 -0.90
C LYS A 72 -20.43 5.92 -0.48
N ALA A 73 -19.43 5.29 -1.06
CA ALA A 73 -18.01 5.62 -0.80
C ALA A 73 -17.65 7.04 -1.28
N ARG A 74 -18.20 7.47 -2.42
CA ARG A 74 -17.94 8.81 -3.00
C ARG A 74 -18.76 9.91 -2.36
N TRP A 75 -19.99 9.61 -1.97
CA TRP A 75 -20.97 10.58 -1.46
C TRP A 75 -21.70 10.00 -0.24
N GLY A 76 -20.96 9.88 0.88
CA GLY A 76 -21.51 9.32 2.12
C GLY A 76 -22.79 9.99 2.60
N ASP A 77 -22.86 11.31 2.43
CA ASP A 77 -23.99 12.17 2.82
C ASP A 77 -24.98 12.43 1.68
N GLY A 78 -24.88 11.68 0.59
CA GLY A 78 -25.76 11.82 -0.59
C GLY A 78 -25.07 12.44 -1.79
N PHE A 79 -25.60 12.16 -2.98
CA PHE A 79 -25.03 12.57 -4.25
C PHE A 79 -24.87 14.08 -4.36
N VAL A 80 -23.65 14.52 -4.63
CA VAL A 80 -23.29 15.90 -4.99
C VAL A 80 -22.90 15.93 -6.46
N CYS A 81 -23.62 16.69 -7.26
CA CYS A 81 -23.35 16.78 -8.69
C CYS A 81 -22.01 17.48 -8.97
N PRO A 82 -21.03 16.82 -9.61
CA PRO A 82 -19.73 17.45 -9.88
C PRO A 82 -19.79 18.57 -10.93
N HIS A 83 -20.94 18.73 -11.63
CA HIS A 83 -21.11 19.74 -12.66
C HIS A 83 -21.78 21.03 -12.17
N CYS A 84 -22.67 20.93 -11.19
CA CYS A 84 -23.43 22.11 -10.72
C CYS A 84 -23.49 22.24 -9.19
N GLY A 85 -22.78 21.37 -8.44
CA GLY A 85 -22.67 21.42 -6.99
C GLY A 85 -23.96 21.12 -6.20
N VAL A 86 -25.07 20.80 -6.88
CA VAL A 86 -26.32 20.54 -6.18
C VAL A 86 -26.30 19.19 -5.52
N THR A 87 -26.66 19.17 -4.24
CA THR A 87 -26.88 17.94 -3.46
C THR A 87 -28.33 17.47 -3.63
N GLY A 88 -28.55 16.17 -3.72
CA GLY A 88 -29.86 15.57 -3.76
C GLY A 88 -29.87 14.20 -4.46
N GLU A 89 -31.04 13.55 -4.49
CA GLU A 89 -31.20 12.24 -5.14
C GLU A 89 -31.05 12.34 -6.67
N PRO A 90 -30.12 11.57 -7.30
CA PRO A 90 -29.97 11.52 -8.74
C PRO A 90 -31.04 10.64 -9.38
N PHE A 91 -31.24 10.76 -10.69
CA PHE A 91 -31.89 9.72 -11.46
C PHE A 91 -30.93 8.57 -11.71
N ARG A 92 -31.39 7.34 -11.51
CA ARG A 92 -30.64 6.11 -11.79
C ARG A 92 -31.20 5.43 -13.02
N ILE A 93 -30.31 4.92 -13.85
CA ILE A 93 -30.69 4.20 -15.09
C ILE A 93 -30.51 2.71 -14.79
N ALA A 94 -31.60 1.95 -14.75
CA ALA A 94 -31.58 0.53 -14.39
C ALA A 94 -30.62 -0.32 -15.24
N THR A 95 -30.51 -0.01 -16.54
CA THR A 95 -29.61 -0.68 -17.47
C THR A 95 -28.14 -0.22 -17.37
N ARG A 96 -27.85 0.83 -16.59
CA ARG A 96 -26.54 1.44 -16.42
C ARG A 96 -26.30 1.84 -14.96
N PRO A 97 -26.16 0.88 -14.03
CA PRO A 97 -26.10 1.14 -12.58
C PRO A 97 -24.93 2.07 -12.18
N GLY A 98 -23.84 2.10 -12.98
CA GLY A 98 -22.70 2.98 -12.75
C GLY A 98 -22.88 4.43 -13.25
N VAL A 99 -24.09 4.85 -13.68
CA VAL A 99 -24.34 6.20 -14.22
C VAL A 99 -25.46 6.89 -13.47
N LEU A 100 -25.14 8.04 -12.88
CA LEU A 100 -26.08 8.91 -12.17
C LEU A 100 -26.43 10.17 -13.01
N THR A 101 -27.68 10.58 -13.04
CA THR A 101 -28.10 11.80 -13.75
C THR A 101 -28.57 12.86 -12.75
N CYS A 102 -27.93 14.01 -12.75
CA CYS A 102 -28.35 15.12 -11.91
C CYS A 102 -29.76 15.60 -12.24
N ARG A 103 -30.61 15.76 -11.23
CA ARG A 103 -32.01 16.25 -11.44
C ARG A 103 -32.06 17.71 -11.88
N LYS A 104 -31.08 18.53 -11.44
CA LYS A 104 -31.05 19.98 -11.78
C LYS A 104 -30.44 20.23 -13.16
N CYS A 105 -29.19 19.84 -13.39
CA CYS A 105 -28.50 20.17 -14.63
C CYS A 105 -28.63 19.09 -15.74
N ARG A 106 -29.26 17.96 -15.45
CA ARG A 106 -29.46 16.81 -16.35
C ARG A 106 -28.19 16.16 -16.89
N ARG A 107 -27.03 16.57 -16.43
CA ARG A 107 -25.75 15.94 -16.80
C ARG A 107 -25.59 14.58 -16.12
N GLN A 108 -24.98 13.67 -16.86
CA GLN A 108 -24.65 12.33 -16.37
C GLN A 108 -23.24 12.31 -15.74
N THR A 109 -23.08 11.55 -14.67
CA THR A 109 -21.83 11.32 -13.98
C THR A 109 -21.63 9.82 -13.82
N GLY A 110 -20.57 9.28 -14.37
CA GLY A 110 -20.18 7.89 -14.13
C GLY A 110 -19.51 7.74 -12.76
N LEU A 111 -19.81 6.65 -12.04
CA LEU A 111 -19.19 6.35 -10.75
C LEU A 111 -17.68 6.14 -10.87
N SER A 112 -17.20 5.68 -12.02
CA SER A 112 -15.77 5.45 -12.30
C SER A 112 -15.03 6.71 -12.77
N VAL A 113 -15.73 7.79 -13.14
CA VAL A 113 -15.07 9.02 -13.64
C VAL A 113 -14.23 9.68 -12.54
N GLY A 114 -13.00 10.04 -12.87
CA GLY A 114 -12.02 10.60 -11.91
C GLY A 114 -11.40 9.59 -10.95
N THR A 115 -11.61 8.29 -11.18
CA THR A 115 -11.05 7.20 -10.36
C THR A 115 -10.07 6.34 -11.16
N VAL A 116 -9.39 5.42 -10.51
CA VAL A 116 -8.53 4.41 -11.19
C VAL A 116 -9.32 3.51 -12.15
N MET A 117 -10.65 3.44 -12.00
CA MET A 117 -11.55 2.66 -12.86
C MET A 117 -11.98 3.44 -14.11
N GLU A 118 -11.62 4.73 -14.22
CA GLU A 118 -12.01 5.56 -15.37
C GLU A 118 -11.55 4.97 -16.69
N ARG A 119 -12.37 5.15 -17.74
CA ARG A 119 -12.11 4.62 -19.10
C ARG A 119 -11.87 3.11 -19.15
N SER A 120 -12.50 2.38 -18.24
CA SER A 120 -12.51 0.92 -18.25
C SER A 120 -13.85 0.40 -18.77
N HIS A 121 -13.79 -0.60 -19.65
CA HIS A 121 -14.95 -1.38 -20.07
C HIS A 121 -15.15 -2.63 -19.19
N THR A 122 -14.25 -2.86 -18.24
CA THR A 122 -14.35 -3.98 -17.31
C THR A 122 -15.49 -3.76 -16.33
N PRO A 123 -16.37 -4.75 -16.10
CA PRO A 123 -17.47 -4.65 -15.13
C PRO A 123 -16.99 -4.27 -13.73
N LEU A 124 -17.83 -3.57 -12.97
CA LEU A 124 -17.50 -3.17 -11.59
C LEU A 124 -17.25 -4.38 -10.69
N SER A 125 -18.02 -5.45 -10.85
CA SER A 125 -17.83 -6.71 -10.11
C SER A 125 -16.43 -7.28 -10.30
N ILE A 126 -15.86 -7.21 -11.51
CA ILE A 126 -14.49 -7.63 -11.79
C ILE A 126 -13.47 -6.72 -11.09
N TRP A 127 -13.72 -5.40 -11.04
CA TRP A 127 -12.87 -4.47 -10.29
C TRP A 127 -12.87 -4.75 -8.79
N PHE A 128 -14.03 -5.07 -8.23
CA PHE A 128 -14.16 -5.43 -6.81
C PHE A 128 -13.46 -6.76 -6.51
N TRP A 129 -13.63 -7.77 -7.37
CA TRP A 129 -12.88 -9.01 -7.29
C TRP A 129 -11.37 -8.76 -7.37
N ALA A 130 -10.93 -7.91 -8.30
CA ALA A 130 -9.54 -7.54 -8.46
C ALA A 130 -8.98 -6.90 -7.17
N ALA A 131 -9.69 -5.92 -6.61
CA ALA A 131 -9.30 -5.26 -5.37
C ALA A 131 -9.26 -6.24 -4.18
N TYR A 132 -10.26 -7.13 -4.08
CA TYR A 132 -10.31 -8.15 -3.02
C TYR A 132 -9.14 -9.12 -3.11
N LEU A 133 -8.87 -9.67 -4.29
CA LEU A 133 -7.75 -10.60 -4.49
C LEU A 133 -6.41 -9.95 -4.18
N VAL A 134 -6.18 -8.73 -4.66
CA VAL A 134 -4.93 -8.01 -4.41
C VAL A 134 -4.75 -7.68 -2.93
N ALA A 135 -5.83 -7.30 -2.24
CA ALA A 135 -5.76 -6.91 -0.83
C ALA A 135 -5.65 -8.11 0.12
N SER A 136 -6.31 -9.23 -0.17
CA SER A 136 -6.45 -10.37 0.74
C SER A 136 -5.39 -11.46 0.58
N GLN A 137 -4.81 -11.61 -0.62
CA GLN A 137 -3.82 -12.67 -0.89
C GLN A 137 -2.47 -12.35 -0.28
N THR A 138 -2.02 -13.11 0.71
CA THR A 138 -0.75 -12.89 1.41
C THR A 138 0.48 -12.82 0.48
N PRO A 139 0.68 -13.79 -0.46
CA PRO A 139 1.87 -13.75 -1.32
C PRO A 139 1.73 -12.76 -2.49
N GLY A 140 0.55 -12.18 -2.72
CA GLY A 140 0.27 -11.42 -3.94
C GLY A 140 -0.02 -12.30 -5.15
N MET A 141 -0.10 -11.69 -6.32
CA MET A 141 -0.52 -12.38 -7.52
C MET A 141 0.18 -11.85 -8.77
N SER A 142 0.70 -12.75 -9.62
CA SER A 142 1.21 -12.36 -10.93
C SER A 142 0.06 -11.97 -11.88
N ALA A 143 0.35 -11.16 -12.90
CA ALA A 143 -0.67 -10.76 -13.87
C ALA A 143 -1.28 -11.95 -14.63
N VAL A 144 -0.51 -13.01 -14.88
CA VAL A 144 -1.00 -14.24 -15.51
C VAL A 144 -1.99 -14.98 -14.60
N GLN A 145 -1.67 -15.10 -13.31
CA GLN A 145 -2.57 -15.73 -12.36
C GLN A 145 -3.83 -14.88 -12.15
N PHE A 146 -3.68 -13.55 -12.09
CA PHE A 146 -4.76 -12.61 -11.98
C PHE A 146 -5.72 -12.70 -13.19
N GLN A 147 -5.18 -12.79 -14.41
CA GLN A 147 -5.95 -13.02 -15.62
C GLN A 147 -6.82 -14.29 -15.52
N ARG A 148 -6.21 -15.39 -15.07
CA ARG A 148 -6.90 -16.69 -14.92
C ARG A 148 -7.99 -16.65 -13.85
N GLN A 149 -7.69 -16.06 -12.70
CA GLN A 149 -8.63 -15.98 -11.58
C GLN A 149 -9.88 -15.15 -11.92
N LEU A 150 -9.73 -14.09 -12.72
CA LEU A 150 -10.81 -13.20 -13.11
C LEU A 150 -11.45 -13.58 -14.46
N GLY A 151 -11.00 -14.66 -15.11
CA GLY A 151 -11.53 -15.08 -16.42
C GLY A 151 -11.31 -14.06 -17.53
N LEU A 152 -10.26 -13.22 -17.44
CA LEU A 152 -9.99 -12.19 -18.43
C LEU A 152 -9.38 -12.81 -19.69
N THR A 153 -9.93 -12.45 -20.85
CA THR A 153 -9.48 -12.98 -22.14
C THR A 153 -8.06 -12.53 -22.52
N ARG A 154 -7.70 -11.28 -22.16
CA ARG A 154 -6.43 -10.68 -22.56
C ARG A 154 -5.54 -10.43 -21.35
N TYR A 155 -4.26 -10.78 -21.49
CA TYR A 155 -3.23 -10.50 -20.49
C TYR A 155 -3.08 -8.99 -20.24
N GLU A 156 -3.12 -8.19 -21.29
CA GLU A 156 -2.98 -6.73 -21.21
C GLU A 156 -4.05 -6.09 -20.33
N THR A 157 -5.28 -6.63 -20.37
CA THR A 157 -6.36 -6.16 -19.49
C THR A 157 -6.03 -6.45 -18.02
N ALA A 158 -5.54 -7.66 -17.71
CA ALA A 158 -5.13 -8.02 -16.37
C ALA A 158 -3.97 -7.16 -15.87
N PHE A 159 -2.96 -6.95 -16.71
CA PHE A 159 -1.80 -6.12 -16.42
C PHE A 159 -2.21 -4.67 -16.15
N GLN A 160 -3.07 -4.10 -17.01
CA GLN A 160 -3.57 -2.73 -16.84
C GLN A 160 -4.40 -2.57 -15.55
N LEU A 161 -5.30 -3.53 -15.25
CA LEU A 161 -6.06 -3.49 -14.00
C LEU A 161 -5.14 -3.46 -12.77
N LEU A 162 -4.15 -4.34 -12.73
CA LEU A 162 -3.17 -4.38 -11.64
C LEU A 162 -2.40 -3.07 -11.50
N HIS A 163 -1.96 -2.48 -12.60
CA HIS A 163 -1.23 -1.21 -12.56
C HIS A 163 -2.10 -0.04 -12.15
N LYS A 164 -3.37 -0.03 -12.57
CA LYS A 164 -4.34 0.95 -12.09
C LYS A 164 -4.60 0.82 -10.58
N LEU A 165 -4.77 -0.41 -10.07
CA LEU A 165 -4.89 -0.63 -8.62
C LEU A 165 -3.63 -0.20 -7.88
N ARG A 166 -2.44 -0.51 -8.41
CA ARG A 166 -1.16 -0.08 -7.82
C ARG A 166 -1.02 1.44 -7.74
N ALA A 167 -1.52 2.17 -8.73
CA ALA A 167 -1.58 3.63 -8.67
C ALA A 167 -2.47 4.13 -7.52
N GLY A 168 -3.57 3.43 -7.24
CA GLY A 168 -4.48 3.72 -6.11
C GLY A 168 -3.95 3.30 -4.74
N MET A 169 -2.78 2.65 -4.65
CA MET A 169 -2.19 2.21 -3.37
C MET A 169 -1.36 3.30 -2.67
N VAL A 170 -1.15 4.42 -3.32
CA VAL A 170 -0.37 5.54 -2.80
C VAL A 170 -1.26 6.75 -2.65
N ARG A 171 -1.18 7.38 -1.49
CA ARG A 171 -1.84 8.68 -1.24
C ARG A 171 -0.82 9.80 -1.50
N PRO A 172 -1.20 10.85 -2.22
CA PRO A 172 -0.33 12.01 -2.45
C PRO A 172 0.10 12.70 -1.15
N ASP A 173 -0.80 12.75 -0.17
CA ASP A 173 -0.63 13.36 1.15
C ASP A 173 -0.26 12.35 2.25
N GLN A 174 0.40 11.26 1.88
CA GLN A 174 0.77 10.20 2.82
C GLN A 174 1.65 10.76 3.95
N ASP A 175 1.23 10.51 5.19
CA ASP A 175 1.95 10.94 6.38
C ASP A 175 3.37 10.33 6.46
N ARG A 176 4.31 11.12 6.98
CA ARG A 176 5.68 10.67 7.21
C ARG A 176 5.74 9.64 8.33
N ILE A 177 6.72 8.75 8.28
CA ILE A 177 6.94 7.74 9.31
C ILE A 177 7.89 8.25 10.40
N GLY A 178 7.90 7.62 11.58
CA GLY A 178 8.72 8.04 12.72
C GLY A 178 8.05 9.11 13.58
N GLY A 179 8.85 9.85 14.35
CA GLY A 179 8.41 10.94 15.24
C GLY A 179 7.80 10.49 16.55
N ARG A 180 7.81 9.19 16.89
CA ARG A 180 7.34 8.68 18.19
C ARG A 180 8.50 8.52 19.17
N ALA A 181 8.22 8.80 20.43
CA ALA A 181 9.16 8.52 21.50
C ALA A 181 9.47 7.01 21.57
N ASN A 182 10.72 6.65 21.81
CA ASN A 182 11.21 5.27 21.91
C ASN A 182 11.12 4.43 20.61
N GLU A 183 10.90 5.05 19.47
CA GLU A 183 10.98 4.43 18.15
C GLU A 183 12.09 5.12 17.34
N HIS A 184 12.71 4.38 16.42
CA HIS A 184 13.63 4.95 15.45
C HIS A 184 13.28 4.47 14.04
N VAL A 185 13.93 5.05 13.06
CA VAL A 185 13.77 4.67 11.65
C VAL A 185 15.11 4.18 11.13
N GLU A 186 15.15 2.94 10.64
CA GLU A 186 16.29 2.46 9.85
C GLU A 186 16.12 2.91 8.40
N VAL A 187 17.18 3.45 7.81
CA VAL A 187 17.22 3.89 6.39
C VAL A 187 18.42 3.29 5.72
N ASP A 188 18.21 2.71 4.53
CA ASP A 188 19.25 2.10 3.71
C ASP A 188 18.76 2.00 2.26
N GLU A 189 19.63 1.65 1.34
CA GLU A 189 19.29 1.39 -0.05
C GLU A 189 19.77 0.02 -0.52
N THR A 190 19.10 -0.50 -1.55
CA THR A 190 19.45 -1.79 -2.14
C THR A 190 19.25 -1.83 -3.63
N TRP A 191 20.02 -2.66 -4.30
CA TRP A 191 19.86 -2.92 -5.73
C TRP A 191 18.82 -4.02 -5.97
N VAL A 192 17.82 -3.69 -6.79
CA VAL A 192 16.75 -4.58 -7.22
C VAL A 192 16.77 -4.71 -8.73
N GLY A 193 16.61 -5.94 -9.25
CA GLY A 193 16.58 -6.16 -10.68
C GLY A 193 16.47 -7.62 -11.05
N GLY A 194 16.22 -7.88 -12.35
CA GLY A 194 16.13 -9.20 -12.91
C GLY A 194 17.49 -9.93 -12.97
N ARG A 195 17.45 -11.24 -13.26
CA ARG A 195 18.65 -12.03 -13.52
C ARG A 195 19.31 -11.54 -14.81
N THR A 196 20.54 -11.07 -14.72
CA THR A 196 21.41 -10.87 -15.87
C THR A 196 22.01 -12.22 -16.26
N ARG A 197 21.52 -12.83 -17.34
CA ARG A 197 22.13 -14.05 -17.88
C ARG A 197 23.47 -13.66 -18.52
N GLY A 198 24.57 -14.22 -18.00
CA GLY A 198 25.90 -14.10 -18.60
C GLY A 198 26.75 -12.89 -18.16
N GLU A 199 26.25 -11.94 -17.41
CA GLU A 199 26.98 -10.69 -17.06
C GLU A 199 27.59 -10.66 -15.64
N GLY A 200 27.61 -11.78 -14.93
CA GLY A 200 28.22 -11.87 -13.60
C GLY A 200 27.40 -11.18 -12.49
N ARG A 201 28.08 -10.77 -11.40
CA ARG A 201 27.48 -10.17 -10.21
C ARG A 201 27.29 -8.64 -10.27
N GLY A 202 27.52 -8.01 -11.42
CA GLY A 202 27.42 -6.55 -11.57
C GLY A 202 26.03 -5.97 -11.27
N VAL A 203 26.00 -4.65 -11.07
CA VAL A 203 24.74 -3.89 -10.87
C VAL A 203 24.03 -3.51 -12.18
N HIS A 204 24.58 -3.97 -13.32
CA HIS A 204 24.01 -3.73 -14.65
C HIS A 204 22.55 -4.20 -14.69
N HIS A 205 21.66 -3.37 -15.21
CA HIS A 205 20.20 -3.60 -15.25
C HIS A 205 19.49 -3.71 -13.88
N LYS A 206 20.15 -3.30 -12.80
CA LYS A 206 19.52 -3.17 -11.49
C LYS A 206 19.13 -1.73 -11.23
N VAL A 207 18.07 -1.55 -10.48
CA VAL A 207 17.54 -0.24 -10.06
C VAL A 207 17.83 -0.06 -8.59
N LEU A 208 18.27 1.13 -8.22
CA LEU A 208 18.46 1.49 -6.83
C LEU A 208 17.12 1.76 -6.17
N VAL A 209 16.89 1.15 -5.01
CA VAL A 209 15.68 1.33 -4.21
C VAL A 209 16.09 1.77 -2.81
N THR A 210 15.58 2.91 -2.38
CA THR A 210 15.71 3.39 -1.00
C THR A 210 14.56 2.89 -0.15
N CYS A 211 14.84 2.62 1.11
CA CYS A 211 13.87 2.17 2.11
C CYS A 211 14.05 2.95 3.40
N ALA A 212 12.92 3.25 4.03
CA ALA A 212 12.86 3.68 5.42
C ALA A 212 11.84 2.80 6.14
N VAL A 213 12.20 2.28 7.32
CA VAL A 213 11.32 1.41 8.12
C VAL A 213 11.31 1.84 9.58
N GLU A 214 10.12 2.00 10.16
CA GLU A 214 9.96 2.20 11.60
C GLU A 214 10.37 0.94 12.36
N VAL A 215 11.22 1.09 13.35
CA VAL A 215 11.56 0.04 14.30
C VAL A 215 10.78 0.25 15.58
N ARG A 216 9.96 -0.72 15.90
CA ARG A 216 9.08 -0.71 17.07
C ARG A 216 9.47 -1.83 18.02
N HIS A 217 9.19 -1.63 19.30
CA HIS A 217 9.49 -2.58 20.35
C HIS A 217 8.21 -3.19 20.93
N ARG A 218 8.20 -4.51 21.10
CA ARG A 218 7.17 -5.21 21.87
C ARG A 218 7.52 -5.18 23.36
N LYS A 219 6.50 -5.28 24.21
CA LYS A 219 6.74 -5.46 25.64
C LYS A 219 7.49 -6.78 25.85
N PRO A 220 8.54 -6.80 26.70
CA PRO A 220 9.25 -8.03 27.04
C PRO A 220 8.29 -9.11 27.57
N GLY A 221 8.55 -10.37 27.23
CA GLY A 221 7.81 -11.51 27.78
C GLY A 221 6.55 -11.94 27.03
N THR A 222 6.26 -11.38 25.84
CA THR A 222 5.20 -11.94 24.99
C THR A 222 5.68 -13.23 24.34
N ALA A 223 4.92 -14.32 24.49
CA ALA A 223 5.25 -15.67 23.98
C ALA A 223 5.51 -15.75 22.47
N GLN A 224 5.26 -14.66 21.75
CA GLN A 224 5.35 -14.55 20.30
C GLN A 224 6.61 -13.84 19.84
N ASP A 225 7.46 -13.43 20.76
CA ASP A 225 8.67 -12.71 20.45
C ASP A 225 9.77 -13.70 20.03
N LYS A 226 9.90 -13.91 18.71
CA LYS A 226 10.98 -14.74 18.15
C LYS A 226 12.33 -14.02 18.16
N ARG A 227 12.32 -12.70 18.35
CA ARG A 227 13.53 -11.89 18.52
C ARG A 227 13.73 -11.62 20.00
N LYS A 228 14.94 -11.91 20.49
CA LYS A 228 15.30 -11.69 21.89
C LYS A 228 15.18 -10.22 22.33
N ASP A 229 15.28 -9.29 21.38
CA ASP A 229 15.28 -7.85 21.61
C ASP A 229 13.88 -7.20 21.45
N GLY A 230 12.86 -7.98 21.05
CA GLY A 230 11.49 -7.48 20.87
C GLY A 230 11.29 -6.54 19.68
N ARG A 231 12.30 -6.27 18.86
CA ARG A 231 12.18 -5.36 17.70
C ARG A 231 11.32 -5.96 16.59
N TYR A 232 10.49 -5.13 15.97
CA TYR A 232 9.69 -5.50 14.79
C TYR A 232 9.47 -4.31 13.87
N ALA A 233 9.22 -4.58 12.59
CA ALA A 233 8.96 -3.54 11.60
C ALA A 233 7.60 -2.87 11.84
N GLY A 234 7.58 -1.56 11.91
CA GLY A 234 6.38 -0.73 11.82
C GLY A 234 5.99 -0.47 10.36
N ARG A 235 5.78 0.79 10.00
CA ARG A 235 5.50 1.20 8.62
C ARG A 235 6.77 1.28 7.81
N VAL A 236 6.64 1.03 6.50
CA VAL A 236 7.75 1.20 5.56
C VAL A 236 7.42 2.25 4.50
N ARG A 237 8.47 2.86 3.93
CA ARG A 237 8.45 3.67 2.73
C ARG A 237 9.52 3.15 1.78
N LEU A 238 9.17 3.02 0.51
CA LEU A 238 10.05 2.53 -0.54
C LEU A 238 9.93 3.42 -1.76
N ALA A 239 11.05 3.80 -2.34
CA ALA A 239 11.08 4.54 -3.59
C ALA A 239 12.26 4.12 -4.47
N VAL A 240 12.09 4.25 -5.78
CA VAL A 240 13.20 4.18 -6.74
C VAL A 240 14.04 5.44 -6.56
N ALA A 241 15.35 5.27 -6.40
CA ALA A 241 16.30 6.38 -6.33
C ALA A 241 17.08 6.52 -7.65
N ALA A 242 17.40 7.75 -7.99
CA ALA A 242 18.22 8.03 -9.17
C ALA A 242 19.68 7.56 -8.96
N ASP A 243 20.20 7.85 -7.78
CA ASP A 243 21.57 7.53 -7.38
C ASP A 243 21.71 7.50 -5.84
N ARG A 244 22.95 7.26 -5.35
CA ARG A 244 23.31 7.26 -3.92
C ARG A 244 23.83 8.63 -3.44
N SER A 245 23.51 9.72 -4.12
CA SER A 245 23.94 11.05 -3.70
C SER A 245 23.20 11.55 -2.46
N ALA A 246 23.82 12.50 -1.76
CA ALA A 246 23.19 13.16 -0.61
C ALA A 246 21.88 13.89 -0.97
N ASN A 247 21.72 14.32 -2.22
CA ASN A 247 20.48 14.92 -2.68
C ASN A 247 19.39 13.87 -2.84
N SER A 248 19.65 12.78 -3.54
CA SER A 248 18.68 11.71 -3.77
C SER A 248 18.26 11.04 -2.45
N LEU A 249 19.23 10.62 -1.62
CA LEU A 249 18.94 9.95 -0.36
C LEU A 249 18.33 10.90 0.68
N GLY A 250 18.88 12.12 0.81
CA GLY A 250 18.32 13.12 1.72
C GLY A 250 16.92 13.58 1.31
N GLY A 251 16.65 13.76 0.00
CA GLY A 251 15.32 14.09 -0.50
C GLY A 251 14.29 13.01 -0.20
N PHE A 252 14.67 11.73 -0.37
CA PHE A 252 13.83 10.61 0.05
C PHE A 252 13.50 10.65 1.56
N VAL A 253 14.52 10.87 2.41
CA VAL A 253 14.33 10.94 3.87
C VAL A 253 13.39 12.09 4.23
N ASP A 254 13.59 13.28 3.67
CA ASP A 254 12.74 14.46 3.92
C ASP A 254 11.27 14.21 3.58
N GLY A 255 11.02 13.41 2.53
CA GLY A 255 9.67 13.05 2.15
C GLY A 255 9.04 11.92 2.95
N ALA A 256 9.86 10.96 3.35
CA ALA A 256 9.40 9.71 3.97
C ALA A 256 9.33 9.78 5.49
N VAL A 257 10.24 10.52 6.14
CA VAL A 257 10.46 10.51 7.60
C VAL A 257 10.10 11.85 8.23
N ALA A 258 9.45 11.79 9.39
CA ALA A 258 9.09 13.00 10.16
C ALA A 258 10.35 13.71 10.69
N PRO A 259 10.42 15.05 10.62
CA PRO A 259 11.54 15.81 11.21
C PRO A 259 11.76 15.48 12.69
N GLY A 260 13.01 15.54 13.13
CA GLY A 260 13.38 15.24 14.53
C GLY A 260 13.39 13.75 14.88
N THR A 261 13.10 12.86 13.91
CA THR A 261 13.16 11.42 14.15
C THR A 261 14.61 10.96 14.33
N LEU A 262 14.81 10.00 15.25
CA LEU A 262 16.05 9.24 15.35
C LEU A 262 16.18 8.31 14.13
N ILE A 263 17.21 8.51 13.32
CA ILE A 263 17.50 7.73 12.11
C ILE A 263 18.83 6.98 12.28
N VAL A 264 18.79 5.69 12.00
CA VAL A 264 19.98 4.83 11.93
C VAL A 264 20.23 4.45 10.47
N THR A 265 21.46 4.64 10.00
CA THR A 265 21.91 4.26 8.64
C THR A 265 23.24 3.55 8.70
N ASP A 266 23.68 2.95 7.59
CA ASP A 266 25.11 2.69 7.39
C ASP A 266 25.91 4.03 7.36
N ASP A 267 27.24 3.94 7.38
CA ASP A 267 28.13 5.12 7.34
C ASP A 267 28.39 5.61 5.90
N TRP A 268 27.43 5.42 5.00
CA TRP A 268 27.56 5.91 3.63
C TRP A 268 27.52 7.45 3.60
N SER A 269 28.46 8.06 2.86
CA SER A 269 28.60 9.52 2.79
C SER A 269 27.35 10.26 2.28
N GLY A 270 26.47 9.60 1.55
CA GLY A 270 25.18 10.14 1.10
C GLY A 270 24.24 10.50 2.26
N TYR A 271 24.41 9.92 3.43
CA TYR A 271 23.62 10.21 4.64
C TYR A 271 24.23 11.27 5.56
N ALA A 272 25.49 11.68 5.33
CA ALA A 272 26.20 12.60 6.22
C ALA A 272 25.49 13.95 6.47
N GLY A 273 24.62 14.36 5.53
CA GLY A 273 23.84 15.61 5.61
C GLY A 273 22.59 15.56 6.49
N LEU A 274 22.15 14.40 7.00
CA LEU A 274 20.85 14.23 7.67
C LEU A 274 20.72 15.07 8.95
N ARG A 275 21.78 15.24 9.73
CA ARG A 275 21.76 16.13 10.91
C ARG A 275 21.47 17.58 10.55
N LYS A 276 22.03 18.06 9.43
CA LYS A 276 21.76 19.43 8.94
C LYS A 276 20.32 19.60 8.43
N ARG A 277 19.66 18.51 8.08
CA ARG A 277 18.25 18.47 7.66
C ARG A 277 17.27 18.36 8.85
N GLY A 278 17.79 18.32 10.09
CA GLY A 278 16.97 18.31 11.32
C GLY A 278 16.61 16.92 11.84
N TYR A 279 17.36 15.89 11.49
CA TYR A 279 17.20 14.53 12.02
C TYR A 279 18.24 14.23 13.12
N ASP A 280 17.88 13.40 14.09
CA ASP A 280 18.84 12.79 15.01
C ASP A 280 19.47 11.58 14.32
N HIS A 281 20.62 11.77 13.68
CA HIS A 281 21.22 10.79 12.80
C HIS A 281 22.39 10.04 13.49
N HIS A 282 22.28 8.72 13.50
CA HIS A 282 23.27 7.78 14.02
C HIS A 282 23.81 6.89 12.90
N PRO A 283 24.91 7.26 12.24
CA PRO A 283 25.58 6.42 11.26
C PRO A 283 26.32 5.27 11.96
N ILE A 284 26.20 4.07 11.40
CA ILE A 284 26.86 2.85 11.91
C ILE A 284 27.88 2.38 10.89
N ALA A 285 29.16 2.38 11.29
CA ALA A 285 30.24 1.87 10.45
C ALA A 285 30.25 0.33 10.50
N GLU A 286 29.66 -0.30 9.51
CA GLU A 286 29.51 -1.77 9.46
C GLU A 286 30.82 -2.48 9.10
N TYR A 287 31.72 -1.84 8.35
CA TYR A 287 32.98 -2.42 7.83
C TYR A 287 32.80 -3.78 7.14
N GLY A 288 31.58 -4.10 6.68
CA GLY A 288 31.24 -5.39 6.08
C GLY A 288 31.06 -6.53 7.11
N ASP A 289 30.94 -6.21 8.41
CA ASP A 289 30.69 -7.17 9.47
C ASP A 289 29.18 -7.49 9.56
N PRO A 290 28.76 -8.73 9.27
CA PRO A 290 27.35 -9.12 9.34
C PRO A 290 26.76 -9.05 10.77
N GLU A 291 27.58 -9.21 11.81
CA GLU A 291 27.11 -9.14 13.21
C GLU A 291 26.71 -7.71 13.56
N VAL A 292 27.48 -6.71 13.13
CA VAL A 292 27.17 -5.28 13.31
C VAL A 292 25.88 -4.92 12.57
N THR A 293 25.73 -5.38 11.32
CA THR A 293 24.52 -5.19 10.53
C THR A 293 23.29 -5.80 11.21
N GLU A 294 23.41 -7.03 11.73
CA GLU A 294 22.31 -7.72 12.44
C GLU A 294 21.95 -7.04 13.76
N GLU A 295 22.91 -6.42 14.42
CA GLU A 295 22.69 -5.68 15.66
C GLU A 295 21.98 -4.34 15.42
N PHE A 296 22.43 -3.54 14.47
CA PHE A 296 22.01 -2.13 14.31
C PHE A 296 21.00 -1.87 13.22
N LEU A 297 20.98 -2.66 12.12
CA LEU A 297 20.09 -2.49 10.96
C LEU A 297 19.28 -3.76 10.60
N PRO A 298 18.85 -4.58 11.57
CA PRO A 298 18.27 -5.90 11.28
C PRO A 298 16.91 -5.80 10.59
N ILE A 299 16.14 -4.76 10.84
CA ILE A 299 14.76 -4.68 10.39
C ILE A 299 14.70 -4.29 8.90
N ILE A 300 15.55 -3.36 8.47
CA ILE A 300 15.58 -2.95 7.07
C ILE A 300 16.07 -4.09 6.16
N HIS A 301 17.07 -4.86 6.61
CA HIS A 301 17.54 -6.02 5.85
C HIS A 301 16.49 -7.12 5.73
N LEU A 302 15.65 -7.33 6.75
CA LEU A 302 14.48 -8.21 6.65
C LEU A 302 13.46 -7.69 5.64
N VAL A 303 13.21 -6.38 5.60
CA VAL A 303 12.32 -5.78 4.60
C VAL A 303 12.87 -6.01 3.19
N PHE A 304 14.17 -5.79 2.97
CA PHE A 304 14.82 -6.05 1.69
C PHE A 304 14.77 -7.52 1.28
N ALA A 305 15.01 -8.44 2.19
CA ALA A 305 14.91 -9.87 1.93
C ALA A 305 13.48 -10.26 1.51
N ASN A 306 12.48 -9.76 2.23
CA ASN A 306 11.06 -9.98 1.90
C ASN A 306 10.70 -9.39 0.54
N LEU A 307 11.11 -8.16 0.24
CA LEU A 307 10.88 -7.51 -1.04
C LEU A 307 11.48 -8.30 -2.20
N LYS A 308 12.76 -8.67 -2.10
CA LYS A 308 13.47 -9.43 -3.14
C LYS A 308 12.86 -10.80 -3.35
N THR A 309 12.53 -11.51 -2.27
CA THR A 309 11.86 -12.82 -2.35
C THR A 309 10.49 -12.70 -3.01
N TRP A 310 9.71 -11.67 -2.66
CA TRP A 310 8.41 -11.42 -3.27
C TRP A 310 8.51 -11.11 -4.77
N LEU A 311 9.42 -10.22 -5.16
CA LEU A 311 9.62 -9.86 -6.57
C LEU A 311 10.05 -11.05 -7.43
N ILE A 312 10.95 -11.89 -6.91
CA ILE A 312 11.44 -13.07 -7.65
C ILE A 312 10.39 -14.19 -7.64
N GLY A 313 9.78 -14.47 -6.48
CA GLY A 313 8.89 -15.62 -6.31
C GLY A 313 7.55 -15.46 -7.01
N ILE A 314 7.03 -14.24 -7.13
CA ILE A 314 5.71 -13.96 -7.71
C ILE A 314 5.81 -13.41 -9.14
N HIS A 315 6.77 -12.54 -9.38
CA HIS A 315 6.85 -11.79 -10.63
C HIS A 315 8.02 -12.23 -11.53
N HIS A 316 8.91 -13.09 -11.02
CA HIS A 316 10.10 -13.57 -11.70
C HIS A 316 11.05 -12.49 -12.22
N GLY A 317 10.93 -11.29 -11.65
CA GLY A 317 11.62 -10.06 -12.03
C GLY A 317 10.66 -9.01 -12.54
N VAL A 318 11.07 -7.76 -12.42
CA VAL A 318 10.30 -6.57 -12.80
C VAL A 318 11.21 -5.64 -13.57
N SER A 319 10.71 -5.05 -14.67
CA SER A 319 11.46 -4.04 -15.42
C SER A 319 11.61 -2.76 -14.59
N ALA A 320 12.70 -2.04 -14.83
CA ALA A 320 12.97 -0.75 -14.19
C ALA A 320 11.79 0.24 -14.32
N GLN A 321 11.19 0.30 -15.51
CA GLN A 321 10.04 1.15 -15.85
C GLN A 321 8.84 0.96 -14.90
N HIS A 322 8.60 -0.26 -14.44
CA HIS A 322 7.42 -0.59 -13.63
C HIS A 322 7.73 -0.80 -12.15
N LEU A 323 9.02 -0.76 -11.75
CA LEU A 323 9.42 -1.14 -10.40
C LEU A 323 8.68 -0.34 -9.32
N GLN A 324 8.50 0.98 -9.49
CA GLN A 324 7.80 1.81 -8.51
C GLN A 324 6.37 1.31 -8.24
N ALA A 325 5.65 0.84 -9.24
CA ALA A 325 4.31 0.29 -9.07
C ALA A 325 4.31 -0.94 -8.14
N TYR A 326 5.33 -1.79 -8.24
CA TYR A 326 5.48 -2.95 -7.37
C TYR A 326 5.93 -2.56 -5.96
N LEU A 327 6.80 -1.55 -5.82
CA LEU A 327 7.14 -0.99 -4.51
C LEU A 327 5.91 -0.41 -3.81
N ASN A 328 5.02 0.24 -4.54
CA ASN A 328 3.74 0.75 -4.02
C ASN A 328 2.85 -0.39 -3.50
N GLU A 329 2.70 -1.49 -4.27
CA GLU A 329 1.95 -2.67 -3.82
C GLU A 329 2.58 -3.31 -2.59
N PHE A 330 3.90 -3.51 -2.60
CA PHE A 330 4.61 -4.09 -1.46
C PHE A 330 4.41 -3.23 -0.19
N THR A 331 4.65 -1.91 -0.30
CA THR A 331 4.48 -0.95 0.80
C THR A 331 3.06 -0.95 1.34
N PHE A 332 2.06 -0.88 0.44
CA PHE A 332 0.65 -0.90 0.81
C PHE A 332 0.28 -2.14 1.62
N ARG A 333 0.67 -3.32 1.14
CA ARG A 333 0.38 -4.61 1.77
C ARG A 333 1.18 -4.80 3.04
N PHE A 334 2.46 -4.44 3.05
CA PHE A 334 3.32 -4.53 4.23
C PHE A 334 2.77 -3.71 5.39
N ASN A 335 2.39 -2.46 5.12
CA ASN A 335 1.87 -1.55 6.14
C ASN A 335 0.49 -1.99 6.69
N ARG A 336 -0.26 -2.81 5.94
CA ARG A 336 -1.59 -3.34 6.34
C ARG A 336 -1.58 -4.81 6.71
N ARG A 337 -0.40 -5.44 6.83
CA ARG A 337 -0.27 -6.89 7.07
C ARG A 337 -0.98 -7.42 8.33
N PHE A 338 -1.19 -6.56 9.31
CA PHE A 338 -1.94 -6.91 10.51
C PHE A 338 -3.46 -6.77 10.35
N TYR A 339 -3.91 -6.09 9.29
CA TYR A 339 -5.32 -5.80 9.02
C TYR A 339 -5.64 -5.97 7.52
N PRO A 340 -5.45 -7.17 6.96
CA PRO A 340 -5.57 -7.39 5.51
C PRO A 340 -6.96 -7.08 4.95
N PHE A 341 -8.01 -7.26 5.74
CA PHE A 341 -9.37 -6.94 5.32
C PHE A 341 -9.63 -5.44 5.22
N ASN A 342 -9.00 -4.65 6.08
CA ASN A 342 -9.02 -3.19 5.95
C ASN A 342 -8.27 -2.71 4.71
N ALA A 343 -7.34 -3.51 4.17
CA ALA A 343 -6.64 -3.20 2.94
C ALA A 343 -7.58 -3.09 1.74
N PHE A 344 -8.55 -3.99 1.60
CA PHE A 344 -9.56 -3.92 0.54
C PHE A 344 -10.32 -2.59 0.54
N ARG A 345 -10.80 -2.22 1.71
CA ARG A 345 -11.56 -0.98 1.91
C ARG A 345 -10.72 0.26 1.68
N SER A 346 -9.50 0.29 2.23
CA SER A 346 -8.54 1.37 1.99
C SER A 346 -8.18 1.49 0.51
N LEU A 347 -8.02 0.37 -0.21
CA LEU A 347 -7.71 0.35 -1.63
C LEU A 347 -8.86 0.93 -2.45
N LEU A 348 -10.10 0.58 -2.15
CA LEU A 348 -11.27 1.14 -2.84
C LEU A 348 -11.45 2.64 -2.56
N GLY A 349 -11.21 3.09 -1.34
CA GLY A 349 -11.25 4.51 -0.99
C GLY A 349 -10.19 5.31 -1.75
N ILE A 350 -8.94 4.88 -1.72
CA ILE A 350 -7.85 5.53 -2.45
C ILE A 350 -8.09 5.45 -3.97
N ALA A 351 -8.48 4.27 -4.46
CA ALA A 351 -8.76 4.07 -5.88
C ALA A 351 -9.91 4.93 -6.40
N GLY A 352 -10.82 5.38 -5.52
CA GLY A 352 -11.88 6.32 -5.85
C GLY A 352 -11.41 7.75 -6.09
N ASP A 353 -10.22 8.13 -5.60
CA ASP A 353 -9.72 9.51 -5.59
C ASP A 353 -8.48 9.72 -6.46
N VAL A 354 -7.93 8.68 -7.08
CA VAL A 354 -6.69 8.74 -7.84
C VAL A 354 -6.92 8.57 -9.33
N LYS A 355 -6.34 9.48 -10.13
CA LYS A 355 -6.30 9.33 -11.58
C LYS A 355 -5.42 8.13 -11.97
N ALA A 356 -5.92 7.30 -12.85
CA ALA A 356 -5.24 6.10 -13.32
C ALA A 356 -4.51 6.30 -14.64
N PRO A 357 -3.44 5.51 -14.91
CA PRO A 357 -2.82 5.49 -16.22
C PRO A 357 -3.77 4.98 -17.31
N THR A 358 -3.65 5.54 -18.49
CA THR A 358 -4.22 4.96 -19.71
C THR A 358 -3.36 3.77 -20.18
N TYR A 359 -3.90 2.96 -21.10
CA TYR A 359 -3.14 1.88 -21.73
C TYR A 359 -1.87 2.43 -22.44
N ALA A 360 -2.04 3.50 -23.22
CA ALA A 360 -0.93 4.12 -23.94
C ALA A 360 0.19 4.58 -22.99
N GLU A 361 -0.15 5.33 -21.95
CA GLU A 361 0.80 5.82 -20.95
C GLU A 361 1.58 4.70 -20.25
N LEU A 362 0.93 3.54 -19.95
CA LEU A 362 1.60 2.39 -19.33
C LEU A 362 2.62 1.73 -20.26
N TYR A 363 2.30 1.62 -21.56
CA TYR A 363 3.14 0.89 -22.51
C TYR A 363 4.17 1.77 -23.22
N SER A 364 3.91 3.09 -23.36
CA SER A 364 4.91 4.05 -23.85
C SER A 364 5.99 4.36 -22.81
N GLY A 365 5.72 4.14 -21.52
CA GLY A 365 6.60 4.54 -20.44
C GLY A 365 6.41 5.99 -19.98
N ASP A 366 5.40 6.68 -20.51
CA ASP A 366 5.09 8.08 -20.16
C ASP A 366 4.39 8.21 -18.78
N TRP A 367 3.92 7.08 -18.21
CA TRP A 367 3.31 7.07 -16.90
C TRP A 367 4.33 6.85 -15.79
N THR A 368 4.44 7.84 -14.91
CA THR A 368 5.17 7.70 -13.65
C THR A 368 4.17 7.35 -12.54
N HIS A 369 4.37 6.20 -11.91
CA HIS A 369 3.54 5.79 -10.78
C HIS A 369 3.68 6.79 -9.62
N PRO A 370 2.56 7.12 -8.93
CA PRO A 370 2.62 8.04 -7.82
C PRO A 370 3.65 7.56 -6.78
N ILE A 371 4.44 8.49 -6.31
CA ILE A 371 5.29 8.37 -5.12
C ILE A 371 4.69 9.34 -4.12
N CYS A 372 4.85 9.11 -2.81
CA CYS A 372 4.42 10.09 -1.83
C CYS A 372 5.08 11.44 -2.17
N SER A 373 4.32 12.52 -2.09
CA SER A 373 4.71 13.84 -2.61
C SER A 373 6.02 14.42 -2.03
N GLY A 374 6.50 13.83 -0.95
CA GLY A 374 7.80 14.19 -0.38
C GLY A 374 8.96 13.28 -0.81
N CYS A 375 8.71 12.18 -1.53
CA CYS A 375 9.76 11.25 -1.94
C CYS A 375 10.35 11.56 -3.33
N MET A 376 9.90 12.64 -3.96
CA MET A 376 10.48 13.14 -5.20
C MET A 376 11.61 14.11 -4.83
N GLY A 377 12.82 13.62 -4.83
CA GLY A 377 14.05 14.41 -4.75
C GLY A 377 14.60 14.68 -6.15
#